data_0d558578348fa8fbbdeab7c8e68211f2
#
_entry.id   0d558578348fa8fbbdeab7c8e68211f2
#
_cell.length_a   1.000
_cell.length_b   1.000
_cell.length_c   1.000
_cell.angle_alpha   90.00
_cell.angle_beta   90.00
_cell.angle_gamma   90.00
#
_symmetry.space_group_name_H-M   'P 1'
#
loop_
_entity.id
_entity.type
_entity.pdbx_description
1 polymer ?
#
loop_
_entity_poly.entity_id
_entity_poly.type
_entity_poly.pdbx_seq_one_letter_code
_entity_poly.pdbx_strand_id
1 'polypeptide(L)'
;MPHAQDDTQHLYAIALSLVKYLGAQPATELVEAVGGVREVFTQPELIHQHFPRLSRRISTQLTAPSLLEEAQKILEECRCREIRPLFFLDEAYPSALKEIPSPPIILYTKGSYTDWEGRQHLSIVGTRGMTDYGRGLTRALVHDLAEYLPTSTIVSGLAYGVDIEAHEAALEEGLPTLAVLAHGLDTLYPSLHRRVAERMLDQGAWVSEYPPGVKPHRGAFVARNRIIAGLSAATIVVEAGERSGSLSTARYALESSREVFAFPGRLTDPMSRGCHQLIEEQRAHLCLGARHILEELGWSSATDQVDTAEGSSAMTSVAKLPSTKVFPRHPLLTLLSEQGSLSADELARLTGQGIQEVSSELFDLELEG
;
A
#
# COMPACT_ATOMS: atom_id res chain seq x y z
N MET A 1 -6.76 -34.57 -7.92
CA MET A 1 -6.96 -34.37 -6.47
C MET A 1 -5.82 -33.54 -5.88
N PRO A 2 -5.55 -32.32 -6.33
CA PRO A 2 -4.53 -31.45 -5.73
C PRO A 2 -4.98 -30.81 -4.38
N HIS A 3 -6.28 -30.58 -4.16
CA HIS A 3 -6.79 -29.84 -3.01
C HIS A 3 -6.55 -30.48 -1.62
N ALA A 4 -6.49 -31.79 -1.49
CA ALA A 4 -6.37 -32.44 -0.17
C ALA A 4 -4.95 -32.38 0.42
N GLN A 5 -3.93 -32.31 -0.42
CA GLN A 5 -2.53 -32.23 0.03
C GLN A 5 -2.18 -30.79 0.45
N ASP A 6 -2.72 -29.83 -0.27
CA ASP A 6 -2.62 -28.39 -0.01
C ASP A 6 -3.31 -28.01 1.33
N ASP A 7 -4.50 -28.53 1.57
CA ASP A 7 -5.26 -28.33 2.81
C ASP A 7 -4.53 -28.81 4.06
N THR A 8 -3.82 -29.94 3.96
CA THR A 8 -3.05 -30.48 5.08
C THR A 8 -1.84 -29.60 5.39
N GLN A 9 -1.15 -29.10 4.36
CA GLN A 9 -0.03 -28.18 4.53
C GLN A 9 -0.49 -26.87 5.17
N HIS A 10 -1.58 -26.28 4.68
CA HIS A 10 -2.15 -25.04 5.24
C HIS A 10 -2.60 -25.20 6.69
N LEU A 11 -3.17 -26.36 7.08
CA LEU A 11 -3.51 -26.64 8.47
C LEU A 11 -2.29 -26.50 9.40
N TYR A 12 -1.19 -27.17 9.06
CA TYR A 12 0.03 -27.12 9.88
C TYR A 12 0.70 -25.75 9.81
N ALA A 13 0.65 -25.07 8.68
CA ALA A 13 1.17 -23.71 8.51
C ALA A 13 0.40 -22.69 9.37
N ILE A 14 -0.94 -22.79 9.40
CA ILE A 14 -1.78 -21.97 10.28
C ILE A 14 -1.43 -22.29 11.74
N ALA A 15 -1.34 -23.57 12.13
CA ALA A 15 -0.95 -23.95 13.47
C ALA A 15 0.41 -23.35 13.87
N LEU A 16 1.40 -23.40 12.99
CA LEU A 16 2.72 -22.80 13.21
C LEU A 16 2.63 -21.28 13.44
N SER A 17 1.78 -20.58 12.68
CA SER A 17 1.59 -19.13 12.82
C SER A 17 0.94 -18.72 14.15
N LEU A 18 0.23 -19.61 14.81
CA LEU A 18 -0.41 -19.38 16.10
C LEU A 18 0.55 -19.57 17.30
N VAL A 19 1.75 -20.12 17.07
CA VAL A 19 2.74 -20.32 18.13
C VAL A 19 3.30 -19.00 18.63
N LYS A 20 2.98 -18.64 19.85
CA LYS A 20 3.42 -17.36 20.44
C LYS A 20 4.94 -17.36 20.65
N TYR A 21 5.55 -16.23 20.33
CA TYR A 21 7.01 -15.99 20.43
C TYR A 21 7.85 -16.73 19.39
N LEU A 22 7.24 -17.40 18.44
CA LEU A 22 7.91 -17.95 17.27
C LEU A 22 7.78 -16.91 16.13
N GLY A 23 8.84 -16.18 15.87
CA GLY A 23 8.89 -15.26 14.74
C GLY A 23 8.98 -15.99 13.41
N ALA A 24 8.78 -15.28 12.31
CA ALA A 24 8.79 -15.86 10.97
C ALA A 24 10.13 -16.53 10.64
N GLN A 25 11.26 -15.84 10.86
CA GLN A 25 12.57 -16.40 10.55
C GLN A 25 12.87 -17.70 11.33
N PRO A 26 12.71 -17.78 12.67
CA PRO A 26 12.86 -19.06 13.39
C PRO A 26 11.86 -20.12 12.94
N ALA A 27 10.65 -19.75 12.52
CA ALA A 27 9.67 -20.69 11.99
C ALA A 27 10.13 -21.28 10.65
N THR A 28 10.67 -20.44 9.76
CA THR A 28 11.26 -20.87 8.47
C THR A 28 12.41 -21.84 8.70
N GLU A 29 13.39 -21.43 9.52
CA GLU A 29 14.55 -22.27 9.87
C GLU A 29 14.10 -23.62 10.46
N LEU A 30 13.06 -23.63 11.31
CA LEU A 30 12.51 -24.84 11.90
C LEU A 30 11.92 -25.78 10.84
N VAL A 31 11.09 -25.24 9.93
CA VAL A 31 10.46 -26.01 8.85
C VAL A 31 11.50 -26.61 7.91
N GLU A 32 12.50 -25.81 7.52
CA GLU A 32 13.58 -26.27 6.64
C GLU A 32 14.43 -27.35 7.28
N ALA A 33 14.79 -27.20 8.56
CA ALA A 33 15.64 -28.15 9.27
C ALA A 33 14.98 -29.51 9.49
N VAL A 34 13.66 -29.55 9.70
CA VAL A 34 12.91 -30.81 9.89
C VAL A 34 12.33 -31.38 8.60
N GLY A 35 12.45 -30.65 7.47
CA GLY A 35 12.04 -31.10 6.15
C GLY A 35 10.59 -30.85 5.77
N GLY A 36 9.84 -30.07 6.56
CA GLY A 36 8.48 -29.68 6.24
C GLY A 36 7.68 -29.18 7.43
N VAL A 37 6.59 -28.42 7.16
CA VAL A 37 5.76 -27.86 8.24
C VAL A 37 4.99 -28.94 9.01
N ARG A 38 4.59 -30.02 8.37
CA ARG A 38 3.93 -31.17 9.00
C ARG A 38 4.86 -31.85 10.00
N GLU A 39 6.12 -32.01 9.62
CA GLU A 39 7.18 -32.68 10.40
C GLU A 39 7.44 -31.94 11.71
N VAL A 40 7.28 -30.62 11.74
CA VAL A 40 7.34 -29.80 12.96
C VAL A 40 6.38 -30.32 14.04
N PHE A 41 5.21 -30.82 13.66
CA PHE A 41 4.18 -31.28 14.60
C PHE A 41 4.20 -32.81 14.82
N THR A 42 4.65 -33.58 13.83
CA THR A 42 4.60 -35.06 13.88
C THR A 42 5.91 -35.69 14.34
N GLN A 43 7.03 -34.93 14.31
CA GLN A 43 8.37 -35.42 14.67
C GLN A 43 9.06 -34.46 15.65
N PRO A 44 8.53 -34.29 16.88
CA PRO A 44 9.07 -33.35 17.87
C PRO A 44 10.51 -33.65 18.30
N GLU A 45 11.00 -34.86 18.13
CA GLU A 45 12.38 -35.27 18.36
C GLU A 45 13.36 -34.55 17.42
N LEU A 46 12.99 -34.29 16.16
CA LEU A 46 13.83 -33.56 15.23
C LEU A 46 13.99 -32.09 15.66
N ILE A 47 12.96 -31.53 16.26
CA ILE A 47 13.03 -30.16 16.80
C ILE A 47 14.10 -30.08 17.90
N HIS A 48 14.09 -31.00 18.82
CA HIS A 48 15.09 -31.03 19.91
C HIS A 48 16.50 -31.31 19.41
N GLN A 49 16.64 -32.09 18.33
CA GLN A 49 17.92 -32.40 17.71
C GLN A 49 18.53 -31.15 17.01
N HIS A 50 17.73 -30.46 16.22
CA HIS A 50 18.20 -29.31 15.45
C HIS A 50 18.20 -28.01 16.25
N PHE A 51 17.27 -27.87 17.20
CA PHE A 51 17.07 -26.65 18.02
C PHE A 51 17.10 -26.94 19.53
N PRO A 52 18.23 -27.42 20.09
CA PRO A 52 18.32 -27.80 21.51
C PRO A 52 18.09 -26.60 22.46
N ARG A 53 18.25 -25.39 21.95
CA ARG A 53 18.02 -24.15 22.71
C ARG A 53 16.61 -23.56 22.50
N LEU A 54 15.74 -24.25 21.76
CA LEU A 54 14.37 -23.77 21.58
C LEU A 54 13.68 -23.69 22.96
N SER A 55 13.08 -22.52 23.22
CA SER A 55 12.42 -22.26 24.50
C SER A 55 11.39 -23.37 24.79
N ARG A 56 11.43 -23.92 26.02
CA ARG A 56 10.43 -24.91 26.48
C ARG A 56 8.99 -24.42 26.24
N ARG A 57 8.77 -23.11 26.30
CA ARG A 57 7.48 -22.49 26.07
C ARG A 57 7.00 -22.69 24.63
N ILE A 58 7.88 -22.64 23.65
CA ILE A 58 7.57 -22.88 22.22
C ILE A 58 7.32 -24.39 22.01
N SER A 59 8.21 -25.25 22.50
CA SER A 59 8.05 -26.70 22.37
C SER A 59 6.73 -27.21 22.97
N THR A 60 6.31 -26.69 24.14
CA THR A 60 5.03 -27.05 24.76
C THR A 60 3.83 -26.64 23.92
N GLN A 61 3.89 -25.49 23.23
CA GLN A 61 2.82 -25.06 22.34
C GLN A 61 2.73 -25.92 21.08
N LEU A 62 3.86 -26.26 20.45
CA LEU A 62 3.92 -27.11 19.26
C LEU A 62 3.33 -28.51 19.49
N THR A 63 3.42 -29.02 20.71
CA THR A 63 2.87 -30.35 21.08
C THR A 63 1.44 -30.30 21.64
N ALA A 64 0.83 -29.13 21.76
CA ALA A 64 -0.51 -28.98 22.29
C ALA A 64 -1.59 -29.35 21.25
N PRO A 65 -2.46 -30.35 21.50
CA PRO A 65 -3.52 -30.75 20.56
C PRO A 65 -4.46 -29.60 20.22
N SER A 66 -4.73 -28.68 21.17
CA SER A 66 -5.61 -27.52 20.99
C SER A 66 -5.13 -26.59 19.89
N LEU A 67 -3.83 -26.57 19.57
CA LEU A 67 -3.27 -25.72 18.50
C LEU A 67 -3.75 -26.17 17.12
N LEU A 68 -3.76 -27.47 16.86
CA LEU A 68 -4.27 -28.01 15.59
C LEU A 68 -5.80 -27.91 15.51
N GLU A 69 -6.53 -28.05 16.62
CA GLU A 69 -7.97 -27.83 16.65
C GLU A 69 -8.34 -26.36 16.33
N GLU A 70 -7.56 -25.41 16.84
CA GLU A 70 -7.73 -23.99 16.54
C GLU A 70 -7.40 -23.70 15.07
N ALA A 71 -6.31 -24.25 14.56
CA ALA A 71 -5.92 -24.12 13.16
C ALA A 71 -6.99 -24.72 12.21
N GLN A 72 -7.59 -25.84 12.57
CA GLN A 72 -8.66 -26.46 11.79
C GLN A 72 -9.89 -25.54 11.69
N LYS A 73 -10.30 -24.91 12.80
CA LYS A 73 -11.40 -23.94 12.82
C LYS A 73 -11.11 -22.73 11.93
N ILE A 74 -9.88 -22.20 11.98
CA ILE A 74 -9.46 -21.09 11.13
C ILE A 74 -9.50 -21.48 9.66
N LEU A 75 -9.01 -22.68 9.30
CA LEU A 75 -9.03 -23.16 7.92
C LEU A 75 -10.47 -23.33 7.40
N GLU A 76 -11.39 -23.84 8.21
CA GLU A 76 -12.81 -23.94 7.88
C GLU A 76 -13.45 -22.57 7.70
N GLU A 77 -13.16 -21.61 8.59
CA GLU A 77 -13.63 -20.23 8.46
C GLU A 77 -13.09 -19.57 7.20
N CYS A 78 -11.82 -19.80 6.84
CA CYS A 78 -11.24 -19.32 5.59
C CYS A 78 -12.02 -19.86 4.38
N ARG A 79 -12.35 -21.14 4.34
CA ARG A 79 -13.15 -21.74 3.26
C ARG A 79 -14.55 -21.15 3.17
N CYS A 80 -15.24 -21.00 4.31
CA CYS A 80 -16.58 -20.43 4.36
C CYS A 80 -16.65 -18.98 3.86
N ARG A 81 -15.53 -18.24 3.98
CA ARG A 81 -15.46 -16.81 3.61
C ARG A 81 -14.69 -16.53 2.35
N GLU A 82 -14.29 -17.54 1.60
CA GLU A 82 -13.47 -17.40 0.39
C GLU A 82 -12.14 -16.68 0.66
N ILE A 83 -11.56 -16.92 1.85
CA ILE A 83 -10.24 -16.44 2.23
C ILE A 83 -9.22 -17.52 1.87
N ARG A 84 -8.19 -17.17 1.13
CA ARG A 84 -7.11 -18.07 0.75
C ARG A 84 -5.90 -17.83 1.66
N PRO A 85 -5.50 -18.79 2.48
CA PRO A 85 -4.22 -18.75 3.16
C PRO A 85 -3.10 -19.06 2.16
N LEU A 86 -2.02 -18.28 2.19
CA LEU A 86 -0.78 -18.52 1.44
C LEU A 86 0.33 -18.75 2.46
N PHE A 87 0.93 -19.91 2.45
CA PHE A 87 2.06 -20.23 3.30
C PHE A 87 3.37 -19.75 2.66
N PHE A 88 4.36 -19.30 3.43
CA PHE A 88 5.57 -18.70 2.88
C PHE A 88 6.40 -19.63 1.97
N LEU A 89 6.18 -20.96 2.03
CA LEU A 89 6.79 -21.95 1.11
C LEU A 89 5.94 -22.21 -0.13
N ASP A 90 4.70 -21.71 -0.19
CA ASP A 90 3.87 -21.88 -1.39
C ASP A 90 4.47 -21.08 -2.56
N GLU A 91 4.32 -21.61 -3.76
CA GLU A 91 4.71 -20.93 -4.99
C GLU A 91 3.91 -19.62 -5.20
N ALA A 92 2.64 -19.63 -4.78
CA ALA A 92 1.75 -18.48 -4.85
C ALA A 92 2.02 -17.40 -3.79
N TYR A 93 2.95 -17.61 -2.84
CA TYR A 93 3.29 -16.59 -1.85
C TYR A 93 4.19 -15.53 -2.48
N PRO A 94 3.90 -14.21 -2.31
CA PRO A 94 4.66 -13.13 -2.93
C PRO A 94 6.16 -13.22 -2.62
N SER A 95 7.01 -13.34 -3.65
CA SER A 95 8.46 -13.44 -3.49
C SER A 95 9.04 -12.21 -2.78
N ALA A 96 8.52 -11.02 -3.09
CA ALA A 96 8.91 -9.77 -2.45
C ALA A 96 8.75 -9.80 -0.92
N LEU A 97 7.75 -10.49 -0.37
CA LEU A 97 7.58 -10.61 1.08
C LEU A 97 8.56 -11.58 1.73
N LYS A 98 9.14 -12.54 0.99
CA LYS A 98 10.15 -13.45 1.53
C LYS A 98 11.46 -12.72 1.87
N GLU A 99 11.71 -11.58 1.23
CA GLU A 99 12.94 -10.80 1.35
C GLU A 99 12.93 -9.81 2.53
N ILE A 100 11.77 -9.52 3.13
CA ILE A 100 11.73 -8.57 4.25
C ILE A 100 12.27 -9.19 5.54
N PRO A 101 12.76 -8.39 6.50
CA PRO A 101 13.35 -8.91 7.75
C PRO A 101 12.42 -9.78 8.59
N SER A 102 11.11 -9.62 8.45
CA SER A 102 10.11 -10.39 9.19
C SER A 102 8.90 -10.72 8.31
N PRO A 103 9.01 -11.69 7.39
CA PRO A 103 7.91 -12.10 6.52
C PRO A 103 6.78 -12.76 7.33
N PRO A 104 5.51 -12.59 6.94
CA PRO A 104 4.41 -13.37 7.54
C PRO A 104 4.57 -14.86 7.24
N ILE A 105 4.38 -15.72 8.23
CA ILE A 105 4.36 -17.20 8.02
C ILE A 105 3.18 -17.57 7.12
N ILE A 106 2.03 -16.95 7.36
CA ILE A 106 0.80 -17.07 6.55
C ILE A 106 0.38 -15.68 6.12
N LEU A 107 0.01 -15.57 4.85
CA LEU A 107 -0.67 -14.40 4.30
C LEU A 107 -2.09 -14.81 3.91
N TYR A 108 -3.08 -14.24 4.54
CA TYR A 108 -4.49 -14.44 4.18
C TYR A 108 -4.87 -13.45 3.09
N THR A 109 -5.50 -13.94 2.02
CA THR A 109 -5.92 -13.11 0.88
C THR A 109 -7.39 -13.35 0.55
N LYS A 110 -8.11 -12.29 0.14
CA LYS A 110 -9.48 -12.36 -0.36
C LYS A 110 -9.63 -11.41 -1.54
N GLY A 111 -10.20 -11.91 -2.64
CA GLY A 111 -10.39 -11.16 -3.89
C GLY A 111 -9.86 -11.93 -5.10
N SER A 112 -9.93 -11.29 -6.25
CA SER A 112 -9.56 -11.89 -7.54
C SER A 112 -8.06 -11.85 -7.86
N TYR A 113 -7.29 -11.05 -7.10
CA TYR A 113 -5.87 -10.82 -7.38
C TYR A 113 -5.00 -12.06 -7.14
N THR A 114 -4.20 -12.43 -8.13
CA THR A 114 -3.29 -13.58 -8.07
C THR A 114 -1.92 -13.32 -8.71
N ASP A 115 -1.78 -12.20 -9.42
CA ASP A 115 -0.57 -11.89 -10.20
C ASP A 115 0.46 -11.12 -9.35
N TRP A 116 1.08 -11.81 -8.40
CA TRP A 116 2.07 -11.23 -7.49
C TRP A 116 3.41 -10.92 -8.15
N GLU A 117 3.78 -11.66 -9.20
CA GLU A 117 5.10 -11.59 -9.83
C GLU A 117 5.09 -10.83 -11.16
N GLY A 118 3.96 -10.83 -11.87
CA GLY A 118 3.85 -10.22 -13.21
C GLY A 118 3.55 -8.72 -13.19
N ARG A 119 3.34 -8.11 -12.01
CA ARG A 119 2.97 -6.70 -11.88
C ARG A 119 3.91 -5.94 -10.96
N GLN A 120 4.03 -4.63 -11.23
CA GLN A 120 4.83 -3.72 -10.41
C GLN A 120 3.97 -3.16 -9.26
N HIS A 121 4.34 -3.49 -8.03
CA HIS A 121 3.65 -3.03 -6.85
C HIS A 121 4.25 -1.73 -6.32
N LEU A 122 3.42 -0.73 -6.10
CA LEU A 122 3.79 0.57 -5.53
C LEU A 122 2.92 0.89 -4.32
N SER A 123 3.53 1.18 -3.19
CA SER A 123 2.81 1.62 -2.00
C SER A 123 2.56 3.12 -2.03
N ILE A 124 1.31 3.54 -1.84
CA ILE A 124 0.94 4.95 -1.66
C ILE A 124 0.37 5.10 -0.25
N VAL A 125 1.04 5.90 0.57
CA VAL A 125 0.69 6.08 1.99
C VAL A 125 0.77 7.53 2.40
N GLY A 126 0.10 7.87 3.52
CA GLY A 126 0.17 9.23 4.03
C GLY A 126 -0.63 9.47 5.30
N THR A 127 -0.86 10.74 5.57
CA THR A 127 -1.64 11.19 6.72
C THR A 127 -3.11 10.80 6.61
N ARG A 128 -3.76 10.57 7.76
CA ARG A 128 -5.21 10.37 7.85
C ARG A 128 -6.00 11.68 7.72
N GLY A 129 -5.35 12.81 7.96
CA GLY A 129 -5.88 14.15 7.78
C GLY A 129 -5.33 14.79 6.50
N MET A 130 -5.59 14.14 5.37
CA MET A 130 -5.16 14.57 4.04
C MET A 130 -5.76 15.93 3.68
N THR A 131 -4.95 16.78 3.07
CA THR A 131 -5.41 18.07 2.52
C THR A 131 -5.91 17.92 1.08
N ASP A 132 -6.52 18.95 0.52
CA ASP A 132 -6.92 18.95 -0.90
C ASP A 132 -5.70 18.88 -1.83
N TYR A 133 -4.56 19.44 -1.42
CA TYR A 133 -3.29 19.28 -2.11
C TYR A 133 -2.86 17.80 -2.14
N GLY A 134 -2.87 17.12 -1.00
CA GLY A 134 -2.55 15.70 -0.93
C GLY A 134 -3.50 14.83 -1.75
N ARG A 135 -4.80 15.18 -1.76
CA ARG A 135 -5.80 14.50 -2.60
C ARG A 135 -5.48 14.67 -4.08
N GLY A 136 -5.22 15.90 -4.51
CA GLY A 136 -4.85 16.20 -5.90
C GLY A 136 -3.60 15.44 -6.33
N LEU A 137 -2.55 15.41 -5.49
CA LEU A 137 -1.32 14.67 -5.77
C LEU A 137 -1.56 13.15 -5.87
N THR A 138 -2.37 12.58 -4.94
CA THR A 138 -2.68 11.14 -4.94
C THR A 138 -3.38 10.73 -6.23
N ARG A 139 -4.42 11.49 -6.64
CA ARG A 139 -5.17 11.23 -7.87
C ARG A 139 -4.31 11.39 -9.11
N ALA A 140 -3.55 12.49 -9.20
CA ALA A 140 -2.66 12.74 -10.34
C ALA A 140 -1.60 11.62 -10.47
N LEU A 141 -0.97 11.23 -9.36
CA LEU A 141 0.01 10.15 -9.36
C LEU A 141 -0.59 8.82 -9.87
N VAL A 142 -1.77 8.44 -9.38
CA VAL A 142 -2.41 7.18 -9.77
C VAL A 142 -2.86 7.22 -11.23
N HIS A 143 -3.38 8.36 -11.69
CA HIS A 143 -3.72 8.59 -13.10
C HIS A 143 -2.50 8.43 -14.02
N ASP A 144 -1.40 9.12 -13.68
CA ASP A 144 -0.15 9.04 -14.46
C ASP A 144 0.43 7.62 -14.45
N LEU A 145 0.34 6.91 -13.30
CA LEU A 145 0.76 5.51 -13.22
C LEU A 145 -0.09 4.60 -14.12
N ALA A 146 -1.40 4.85 -14.23
CA ALA A 146 -2.25 4.10 -15.14
C ALA A 146 -1.87 4.32 -16.62
N GLU A 147 -1.43 5.53 -16.96
CA GLU A 147 -0.98 5.87 -18.30
C GLU A 147 0.42 5.31 -18.61
N TYR A 148 1.39 5.54 -17.72
CA TYR A 148 2.80 5.22 -17.99
C TYR A 148 3.18 3.79 -17.63
N LEU A 149 2.50 3.17 -16.65
CA LEU A 149 2.77 1.84 -16.14
C LEU A 149 1.46 1.07 -15.88
N PRO A 150 0.68 0.69 -16.91
CA PRO A 150 -0.61 0.01 -16.76
C PRO A 150 -0.52 -1.36 -16.08
N THR A 151 0.70 -1.88 -15.94
CA THR A 151 1.01 -3.09 -15.16
C THR A 151 1.19 -2.81 -13.67
N SER A 152 1.07 -1.56 -13.20
CA SER A 152 1.18 -1.22 -11.79
C SER A 152 0.02 -1.75 -10.96
N THR A 153 0.30 -2.02 -9.69
CA THR A 153 -0.67 -2.38 -8.66
C THR A 153 -0.46 -1.46 -7.46
N ILE A 154 -1.52 -0.82 -7.01
CA ILE A 154 -1.45 0.11 -5.88
C ILE A 154 -1.65 -0.64 -4.57
N VAL A 155 -0.71 -0.51 -3.64
CA VAL A 155 -0.76 -1.13 -2.30
C VAL A 155 -0.95 -0.05 -1.26
N SER A 156 -1.91 -0.22 -0.35
CA SER A 156 -2.10 0.69 0.78
C SER A 156 -2.81 0.01 1.94
N GLY A 157 -3.17 0.76 2.98
CA GLY A 157 -3.65 0.20 4.24
C GLY A 157 -5.12 0.43 4.53
N LEU A 158 -5.91 0.92 3.60
CA LEU A 158 -7.34 1.22 3.75
C LEU A 158 -7.65 2.19 4.90
N ALA A 159 -6.67 2.95 5.40
CA ALA A 159 -6.88 3.96 6.43
C ALA A 159 -7.57 5.20 5.86
N TYR A 160 -8.01 6.10 6.75
CA TYR A 160 -8.51 7.42 6.32
C TYR A 160 -7.42 8.21 5.61
N GLY A 161 -7.81 9.19 4.79
CA GLY A 161 -6.92 10.12 4.10
C GLY A 161 -6.28 9.49 2.86
N VAL A 162 -4.95 9.55 2.76
CA VAL A 162 -4.22 9.14 1.55
C VAL A 162 -4.48 7.69 1.15
N ASP A 163 -4.57 6.76 2.12
CA ASP A 163 -4.73 5.34 1.81
C ASP A 163 -6.03 5.07 1.05
N ILE A 164 -7.18 5.56 1.57
CA ILE A 164 -8.47 5.36 0.91
C ILE A 164 -8.54 6.06 -0.44
N GLU A 165 -7.96 7.27 -0.54
CA GLU A 165 -7.92 8.02 -1.79
C GLU A 165 -7.11 7.29 -2.87
N ALA A 166 -5.98 6.68 -2.50
CA ALA A 166 -5.17 5.88 -3.41
C ALA A 166 -5.94 4.66 -3.95
N HIS A 167 -6.72 3.99 -3.08
CA HIS A 167 -7.57 2.88 -3.50
C HIS A 167 -8.70 3.32 -4.42
N GLU A 168 -9.37 4.44 -4.11
CA GLU A 168 -10.46 5.00 -4.95
C GLU A 168 -9.92 5.41 -6.32
N ALA A 169 -8.81 6.13 -6.37
CA ALA A 169 -8.17 6.52 -7.61
C ALA A 169 -7.75 5.29 -8.45
N ALA A 170 -7.15 4.27 -7.84
CA ALA A 170 -6.78 3.04 -8.54
C ALA A 170 -8.01 2.33 -9.16
N LEU A 171 -9.12 2.26 -8.42
CA LEU A 171 -10.37 1.67 -8.92
C LEU A 171 -11.00 2.50 -10.06
N GLU A 172 -10.88 3.81 -10.03
CA GLU A 172 -11.36 4.71 -11.09
C GLU A 172 -10.53 4.58 -12.37
N GLU A 173 -9.21 4.41 -12.24
CA GLU A 173 -8.28 4.22 -13.36
C GLU A 173 -8.17 2.76 -13.83
N GLY A 174 -8.89 1.82 -13.21
CA GLY A 174 -8.86 0.40 -13.57
C GLY A 174 -7.59 -0.35 -13.16
N LEU A 175 -6.76 0.23 -12.29
CA LEU A 175 -5.58 -0.42 -11.73
C LEU A 175 -5.98 -1.39 -10.59
N PRO A 176 -5.37 -2.58 -10.51
CA PRO A 176 -5.50 -3.42 -9.33
C PRO A 176 -5.02 -2.70 -8.08
N THR A 177 -5.72 -2.97 -6.95
CA THR A 177 -5.32 -2.37 -5.69
C THR A 177 -5.46 -3.35 -4.52
N LEU A 178 -4.45 -3.36 -3.64
CA LEU A 178 -4.32 -4.28 -2.52
C LEU A 178 -4.46 -3.53 -1.20
N ALA A 179 -5.49 -3.88 -0.44
CA ALA A 179 -5.66 -3.37 0.92
C ALA A 179 -5.00 -4.33 1.91
N VAL A 180 -3.88 -3.93 2.49
CA VAL A 180 -3.28 -4.69 3.59
C VAL A 180 -4.00 -4.30 4.88
N LEU A 181 -4.59 -5.26 5.59
CA LEU A 181 -5.41 -5.02 6.77
C LEU A 181 -4.70 -5.44 8.06
N ALA A 182 -5.01 -4.75 9.16
CA ALA A 182 -4.40 -4.99 10.47
C ALA A 182 -5.31 -5.86 11.38
N HIS A 183 -6.08 -6.76 10.78
CA HIS A 183 -7.08 -7.62 11.44
C HIS A 183 -7.48 -8.76 10.51
N GLY A 184 -8.27 -9.71 11.00
CA GLY A 184 -8.80 -10.81 10.18
C GLY A 184 -9.73 -10.33 9.06
N LEU A 185 -9.70 -11.03 7.93
CA LEU A 185 -10.48 -10.66 6.72
C LEU A 185 -11.99 -10.97 6.83
N ASP A 186 -12.44 -11.46 7.97
CA ASP A 186 -13.86 -11.66 8.33
C ASP A 186 -14.58 -10.36 8.70
N THR A 187 -13.82 -9.32 9.02
CA THR A 187 -14.33 -7.98 9.38
C THR A 187 -13.69 -6.90 8.52
N LEU A 188 -14.23 -5.68 8.59
CA LEU A 188 -13.67 -4.54 7.86
C LEU A 188 -13.57 -3.32 8.77
N TYR A 189 -12.36 -2.74 8.81
CA TYR A 189 -12.09 -1.49 9.54
C TYR A 189 -11.20 -0.55 8.71
N PRO A 190 -11.59 0.73 8.56
CA PRO A 190 -12.83 1.35 9.03
C PRO A 190 -14.07 0.88 8.26
N SER A 191 -15.19 0.71 8.94
CA SER A 191 -16.47 0.26 8.30
C SER A 191 -16.99 1.27 7.27
N LEU A 192 -16.61 2.55 7.39
CA LEU A 192 -16.98 3.60 6.44
C LEU A 192 -16.44 3.33 5.03
N HIS A 193 -15.30 2.66 4.92
CA HIS A 193 -14.66 2.33 3.63
C HIS A 193 -15.21 1.06 2.98
N ARG A 194 -16.29 0.45 3.53
CA ARG A 194 -16.84 -0.82 3.05
C ARG A 194 -17.14 -0.85 1.56
N ARG A 195 -17.77 0.22 1.03
CA ARG A 195 -18.14 0.28 -0.38
C ARG A 195 -16.92 0.22 -1.31
N VAL A 196 -15.84 0.91 -0.96
CA VAL A 196 -14.59 0.89 -1.72
C VAL A 196 -13.92 -0.47 -1.59
N ALA A 197 -13.79 -0.96 -0.35
CA ALA A 197 -13.16 -2.23 -0.05
C ALA A 197 -13.84 -3.41 -0.78
N GLU A 198 -15.17 -3.46 -0.83
CA GLU A 198 -15.91 -4.49 -1.57
C GLU A 198 -15.65 -4.42 -3.08
N ARG A 199 -15.60 -3.22 -3.67
CA ARG A 199 -15.24 -3.03 -5.09
C ARG A 199 -13.83 -3.52 -5.41
N MET A 200 -12.89 -3.41 -4.46
CA MET A 200 -11.52 -3.88 -4.68
C MET A 200 -11.44 -5.39 -4.92
N LEU A 201 -12.37 -6.19 -4.43
CA LEU A 201 -12.33 -7.65 -4.57
C LEU A 201 -12.46 -8.12 -6.03
N ASP A 202 -13.03 -7.30 -6.91
CA ASP A 202 -13.25 -7.63 -8.31
C ASP A 202 -11.95 -7.53 -9.16
N GLN A 203 -11.02 -6.66 -8.77
CA GLN A 203 -9.77 -6.42 -9.52
C GLN A 203 -8.52 -6.37 -8.64
N GLY A 204 -8.66 -6.57 -7.34
CA GLY A 204 -7.60 -6.51 -6.34
C GLY A 204 -7.80 -7.54 -5.25
N ALA A 205 -7.30 -7.24 -4.05
CA ALA A 205 -7.48 -8.11 -2.88
C ALA A 205 -7.41 -7.35 -1.55
N TRP A 206 -8.01 -7.96 -0.53
CA TRP A 206 -7.66 -7.72 0.86
C TRP A 206 -6.58 -8.71 1.28
N VAL A 207 -5.63 -8.23 2.05
CA VAL A 207 -4.44 -8.98 2.46
C VAL A 207 -4.25 -8.79 3.97
N SER A 208 -3.96 -9.86 4.70
CA SER A 208 -3.65 -9.76 6.13
C SER A 208 -2.74 -10.89 6.59
N GLU A 209 -1.93 -10.65 7.61
CA GLU A 209 -1.22 -11.71 8.36
C GLU A 209 -2.06 -12.30 9.50
N TYR A 210 -3.19 -11.68 9.81
CA TYR A 210 -4.06 -12.08 10.92
C TYR A 210 -5.15 -13.03 10.43
N PRO A 211 -5.35 -14.17 11.14
CA PRO A 211 -6.45 -15.09 10.83
C PRO A 211 -7.81 -14.44 11.06
N PRO A 212 -8.90 -15.00 10.46
CA PRO A 212 -10.26 -14.62 10.78
C PRO A 212 -10.52 -14.61 12.29
N GLY A 213 -11.35 -13.69 12.77
CA GLY A 213 -11.67 -13.50 14.17
C GLY A 213 -10.75 -12.54 14.93
N VAL A 214 -9.59 -12.20 14.41
CA VAL A 214 -8.69 -11.22 15.03
C VAL A 214 -9.19 -9.80 14.81
N LYS A 215 -9.45 -9.08 15.91
CA LYS A 215 -9.95 -7.70 15.89
C LYS A 215 -8.81 -6.68 15.72
N PRO A 216 -9.09 -5.51 15.10
CA PRO A 216 -8.09 -4.45 14.97
C PRO A 216 -7.61 -3.97 16.35
N HIS A 217 -6.31 -3.78 16.49
CA HIS A 217 -5.71 -3.16 17.67
C HIS A 217 -4.50 -2.29 17.29
N ARG A 218 -4.16 -1.34 18.17
CA ARG A 218 -3.17 -0.29 17.87
C ARG A 218 -1.82 -0.86 17.38
N GLY A 219 -1.30 -1.90 18.02
CA GLY A 219 -0.03 -2.52 17.64
C GLY A 219 -0.06 -3.16 16.25
N ALA A 220 -1.22 -3.76 15.86
CA ALA A 220 -1.38 -4.41 14.57
C ALA A 220 -1.24 -3.43 13.40
N PHE A 221 -1.71 -2.18 13.53
CA PHE A 221 -1.58 -1.17 12.47
C PHE A 221 -0.12 -0.83 12.17
N VAL A 222 0.73 -0.75 13.19
CA VAL A 222 2.16 -0.49 13.00
C VAL A 222 2.86 -1.72 12.42
N ALA A 223 2.58 -2.90 12.96
CA ALA A 223 3.18 -4.16 12.50
C ALA A 223 2.83 -4.45 11.03
N ARG A 224 1.56 -4.22 10.62
CA ARG A 224 1.06 -4.40 9.27
C ARG A 224 1.84 -3.58 8.23
N ASN A 225 2.32 -2.37 8.58
CA ASN A 225 2.96 -1.46 7.64
C ASN A 225 4.21 -2.07 6.97
N ARG A 226 4.89 -3.05 7.62
CA ARG A 226 5.98 -3.79 7.00
C ARG A 226 5.54 -4.62 5.79
N ILE A 227 4.27 -5.08 5.78
CA ILE A 227 3.71 -5.84 4.67
C ILE A 227 3.37 -4.90 3.50
N ILE A 228 2.83 -3.70 3.79
CA ILE A 228 2.62 -2.67 2.76
C ILE A 228 3.94 -2.37 2.06
N ALA A 229 4.97 -2.02 2.83
CA ALA A 229 6.29 -1.71 2.31
C ALA A 229 6.93 -2.91 1.58
N GLY A 230 6.83 -4.10 2.18
CA GLY A 230 7.47 -5.31 1.67
C GLY A 230 6.88 -5.84 0.37
N LEU A 231 5.58 -5.66 0.14
CA LEU A 231 4.93 -6.03 -1.13
C LEU A 231 5.36 -5.15 -2.31
N SER A 232 5.94 -3.97 -2.05
CA SER A 232 6.12 -2.94 -3.06
C SER A 232 7.59 -2.68 -3.36
N ALA A 233 7.90 -2.39 -4.61
CA ALA A 233 9.23 -1.97 -5.02
C ALA A 233 9.59 -0.58 -4.48
N ALA A 234 8.58 0.28 -4.33
CA ALA A 234 8.75 1.60 -3.73
C ALA A 234 7.56 2.00 -2.87
N THR A 235 7.83 2.86 -1.88
CA THR A 235 6.81 3.49 -1.02
C THR A 235 6.78 4.99 -1.25
N ILE A 236 5.62 5.50 -1.67
CA ILE A 236 5.38 6.91 -1.95
C ILE A 236 4.62 7.51 -0.77
N VAL A 237 5.22 8.49 -0.08
CA VAL A 237 4.62 9.25 1.01
C VAL A 237 4.07 10.57 0.46
N VAL A 238 2.74 10.69 0.37
CA VAL A 238 2.10 11.87 -0.24
C VAL A 238 2.11 13.05 0.72
N GLU A 239 1.60 12.85 1.93
CA GLU A 239 1.62 13.82 3.02
C GLU A 239 1.89 13.11 4.34
N ALA A 240 2.69 13.71 5.17
CA ALA A 240 2.98 13.22 6.52
C ALA A 240 3.29 14.37 7.48
N GLY A 241 2.56 14.45 8.59
CA GLY A 241 3.00 15.26 9.72
C GLY A 241 4.18 14.60 10.45
N GLU A 242 4.85 15.32 11.34
CA GLU A 242 6.05 14.86 12.09
C GLU A 242 5.88 13.51 12.81
N ARG A 243 4.67 13.15 13.22
CA ARG A 243 4.34 11.92 13.94
C ARG A 243 3.36 11.03 13.18
N SER A 244 3.35 11.13 11.85
CA SER A 244 2.45 10.33 11.02
C SER A 244 2.83 8.84 11.06
N GLY A 245 1.80 7.98 11.09
CA GLY A 245 1.99 6.52 10.99
C GLY A 245 2.63 6.07 9.67
N SER A 246 2.47 6.84 8.59
CA SER A 246 3.10 6.59 7.29
C SER A 246 4.63 6.63 7.32
N LEU A 247 5.23 7.41 8.24
CA LEU A 247 6.68 7.42 8.45
C LEU A 247 7.21 6.04 8.91
N SER A 248 6.38 5.24 9.60
CA SER A 248 6.76 3.86 9.92
C SER A 248 6.76 2.96 8.69
N THR A 249 5.90 3.19 7.71
CA THR A 249 5.92 2.46 6.43
C THR A 249 7.17 2.80 5.63
N ALA A 250 7.53 4.09 5.54
CA ALA A 250 8.78 4.52 4.92
C ALA A 250 10.01 3.88 5.57
N ARG A 251 10.04 3.80 6.91
CA ARG A 251 11.12 3.12 7.63
C ARG A 251 11.18 1.63 7.27
N TYR A 252 10.06 0.92 7.25
CA TYR A 252 10.03 -0.49 6.87
C TYR A 252 10.44 -0.73 5.42
N ALA A 253 10.14 0.20 4.51
CA ALA A 253 10.61 0.15 3.13
C ALA A 253 12.15 0.18 3.09
N LEU A 254 12.78 1.13 3.77
CA LEU A 254 14.24 1.24 3.87
C LEU A 254 14.88 0.01 4.54
N GLU A 255 14.30 -0.50 5.63
CA GLU A 255 14.75 -1.72 6.31
C GLU A 255 14.67 -2.95 5.40
N SER A 256 13.82 -2.91 4.36
CA SER A 256 13.63 -3.96 3.36
C SER A 256 14.35 -3.67 2.04
N SER A 257 15.25 -2.68 2.01
CA SER A 257 15.99 -2.25 0.80
C SER A 257 15.04 -1.88 -0.36
N ARG A 258 13.92 -1.21 -0.03
CA ARG A 258 12.96 -0.68 -1.01
C ARG A 258 13.09 0.84 -1.09
N GLU A 259 12.86 1.39 -2.27
CA GLU A 259 12.92 2.82 -2.50
C GLU A 259 11.78 3.56 -1.78
N VAL A 260 12.09 4.79 -1.36
CA VAL A 260 11.11 5.68 -0.73
C VAL A 260 11.09 7.01 -1.47
N PHE A 261 9.90 7.47 -1.80
CA PHE A 261 9.66 8.78 -2.39
C PHE A 261 8.76 9.60 -1.48
N ALA A 262 9.00 10.90 -1.38
CA ALA A 262 8.17 11.80 -0.61
C ALA A 262 7.83 13.05 -1.42
N PHE A 263 6.54 13.39 -1.50
CA PHE A 263 6.14 14.63 -2.14
C PHE A 263 6.52 15.82 -1.27
N PRO A 264 7.10 16.87 -1.87
CA PRO A 264 7.32 18.13 -1.16
C PRO A 264 6.00 18.87 -0.97
N GLY A 265 5.95 19.70 0.05
CA GLY A 265 4.86 20.64 0.27
C GLY A 265 5.41 21.98 0.72
N ARG A 266 4.53 22.90 1.13
CA ARG A 266 4.97 24.20 1.64
C ARG A 266 5.67 24.03 3.00
N LEU A 267 6.74 24.78 3.24
CA LEU A 267 7.49 24.72 4.51
C LEU A 267 6.63 25.03 5.73
N THR A 268 5.58 25.82 5.56
CA THR A 268 4.64 26.21 6.61
C THR A 268 3.55 25.17 6.86
N ASP A 269 3.42 24.16 5.99
CA ASP A 269 2.35 23.19 6.07
C ASP A 269 2.70 22.07 7.08
N PRO A 270 1.93 21.90 8.15
CA PRO A 270 2.17 20.85 9.12
C PRO A 270 2.09 19.42 8.55
N MET A 271 1.29 19.21 7.49
CA MET A 271 1.11 17.90 6.86
C MET A 271 2.27 17.54 5.92
N SER A 272 3.17 18.46 5.62
CA SER A 272 4.36 18.22 4.78
C SER A 272 5.65 18.00 5.59
N ARG A 273 5.64 18.29 6.90
CA ARG A 273 6.86 18.25 7.72
C ARG A 273 7.54 16.90 7.78
N GLY A 274 6.77 15.81 7.83
CA GLY A 274 7.32 14.46 7.81
C GLY A 274 7.93 14.10 6.46
N CYS A 275 7.34 14.55 5.35
CA CYS A 275 7.93 14.41 4.02
C CYS A 275 9.23 15.21 3.91
N HIS A 276 9.27 16.45 4.38
CA HIS A 276 10.48 17.27 4.39
C HIS A 276 11.59 16.61 5.20
N GLN A 277 11.27 16.05 6.37
CA GLN A 277 12.25 15.33 7.19
C GLN A 277 12.83 14.11 6.47
N LEU A 278 11.99 13.30 5.81
CA LEU A 278 12.47 12.16 5.04
C LEU A 278 13.44 12.58 3.92
N ILE A 279 13.13 13.68 3.23
CA ILE A 279 13.96 14.21 2.13
C ILE A 279 15.28 14.80 2.70
N GLU A 280 15.19 15.63 3.76
CA GLU A 280 16.34 16.25 4.42
C GLU A 280 17.33 15.22 4.95
N GLU A 281 16.82 14.15 5.58
CA GLU A 281 17.62 13.03 6.11
C GLU A 281 18.12 12.06 5.02
N GLN A 282 17.86 12.34 3.73
CA GLN A 282 18.19 11.46 2.60
C GLN A 282 17.61 10.04 2.73
N ARG A 283 16.43 9.95 3.34
CA ARG A 283 15.67 8.71 3.54
C ARG A 283 14.54 8.54 2.52
N ALA A 284 14.32 9.55 1.70
CA ALA A 284 13.39 9.52 0.58
C ALA A 284 13.91 10.39 -0.56
N HIS A 285 13.68 9.94 -1.78
CA HIS A 285 13.81 10.78 -2.96
C HIS A 285 12.72 11.85 -2.94
N LEU A 286 13.05 13.06 -3.39
CA LEU A 286 12.05 14.07 -3.68
C LEU A 286 11.14 13.57 -4.81
N CYS A 287 9.85 13.39 -4.56
CA CYS A 287 8.91 12.91 -5.57
C CYS A 287 8.45 14.05 -6.49
N LEU A 288 8.65 13.91 -7.79
CA LEU A 288 8.20 14.87 -8.81
C LEU A 288 7.05 14.31 -9.67
N GLY A 289 6.55 13.10 -9.38
CA GLY A 289 5.47 12.44 -10.09
C GLY A 289 5.84 11.05 -10.61
N ALA A 290 4.92 10.42 -11.34
CA ALA A 290 5.07 9.02 -11.78
C ALA A 290 6.30 8.80 -12.66
N ARG A 291 6.54 9.66 -13.65
CA ARG A 291 7.70 9.55 -14.56
C ARG A 291 9.03 9.55 -13.79
N HIS A 292 9.19 10.42 -12.83
CA HIS A 292 10.39 10.46 -11.98
C HIS A 292 10.57 9.16 -11.18
N ILE A 293 9.48 8.60 -10.63
CA ILE A 293 9.51 7.31 -9.94
C ILE A 293 10.00 6.20 -10.88
N LEU A 294 9.47 6.15 -12.12
CA LEU A 294 9.86 5.14 -13.09
C LEU A 294 11.33 5.27 -13.48
N GLU A 295 11.83 6.49 -13.70
CA GLU A 295 13.23 6.78 -14.01
C GLU A 295 14.16 6.30 -12.88
N GLU A 296 13.87 6.63 -11.63
CA GLU A 296 14.67 6.22 -10.46
C GLU A 296 14.64 4.69 -10.23
N LEU A 297 13.52 4.03 -10.53
CA LEU A 297 13.39 2.57 -10.45
C LEU A 297 13.96 1.85 -11.69
N GLY A 298 14.39 2.58 -12.71
CA GLY A 298 14.88 2.00 -13.96
C GLY A 298 13.78 1.26 -14.75
N TRP A 299 12.52 1.66 -14.61
CA TRP A 299 11.39 1.06 -15.30
C TRP A 299 11.05 1.83 -16.56
N SER A 300 10.84 1.10 -17.67
CA SER A 300 10.43 1.70 -18.95
C SER A 300 8.96 2.10 -18.91
N SER A 301 8.66 3.30 -19.38
CA SER A 301 7.28 3.75 -19.56
C SER A 301 6.65 3.08 -20.78
N ALA A 302 5.33 2.79 -20.73
CA ALA A 302 4.58 2.31 -21.88
C ALA A 302 4.62 3.32 -23.06
N THR A 303 4.76 4.61 -22.76
CA THR A 303 4.87 5.67 -23.78
C THR A 303 6.23 5.71 -24.47
N ASP A 304 7.32 5.24 -23.82
CA ASP A 304 8.67 5.23 -24.41
C ASP A 304 8.79 4.21 -25.56
N GLN A 305 7.90 3.24 -25.64
CA GLN A 305 7.87 2.23 -26.72
C GLN A 305 7.29 2.78 -28.04
N VAL A 306 6.59 3.90 -28.02
CA VAL A 306 6.00 4.55 -29.18
C VAL A 306 7.02 5.46 -29.87
N ASP A 307 7.92 6.11 -29.11
CA ASP A 307 8.88 7.10 -29.61
C ASP A 307 10.14 6.50 -30.27
N THR A 308 10.36 5.19 -30.15
CA THR A 308 11.52 4.54 -30.81
C THR A 308 11.34 4.31 -32.32
N ALA A 309 10.16 4.64 -32.89
CA ALA A 309 9.88 4.56 -34.33
C ALA A 309 10.22 5.85 -35.11
N GLU A 310 10.42 7.00 -34.44
CA GLU A 310 10.83 8.26 -35.09
C GLU A 310 11.99 8.92 -34.32
N GLY A 311 13.11 9.01 -35.00
CA GLY A 311 14.41 9.34 -34.43
C GLY A 311 14.53 10.68 -33.70
N SER A 312 15.32 10.61 -32.64
CA SER A 312 16.30 11.60 -32.15
C SER A 312 15.85 13.06 -31.96
N SER A 313 15.66 13.45 -30.72
CA SER A 313 16.38 14.59 -30.11
C SER A 313 15.99 14.76 -28.64
N ALA A 314 16.89 14.38 -27.74
CA ALA A 314 16.77 14.66 -26.33
C ALA A 314 17.06 16.15 -26.09
N MET A 315 16.08 16.87 -25.59
CA MET A 315 16.30 18.07 -24.78
C MET A 315 15.24 18.13 -23.68
N THR A 316 15.73 18.10 -22.48
CA THR A 316 15.16 18.35 -21.17
C THR A 316 13.86 19.17 -21.22
N SER A 317 12.73 18.52 -21.13
CA SER A 317 11.47 19.21 -20.83
C SER A 317 11.19 19.09 -19.33
N VAL A 318 11.32 20.20 -18.64
CA VAL A 318 10.77 20.40 -17.30
C VAL A 318 9.30 19.98 -17.33
N ALA A 319 8.94 18.98 -16.50
CA ALA A 319 7.59 18.46 -16.42
C ALA A 319 6.60 19.63 -16.19
N LYS A 320 5.72 19.86 -17.15
CA LYS A 320 4.52 20.67 -16.92
C LYS A 320 3.69 19.92 -15.89
N LEU A 321 3.39 20.57 -14.77
CA LEU A 321 2.33 20.17 -13.85
C LEU A 321 1.07 19.81 -14.65
N PRO A 322 0.35 18.72 -14.31
CA PRO A 322 -0.80 18.27 -15.06
C PRO A 322 -1.80 19.43 -15.16
N SER A 323 -2.15 19.76 -16.39
CA SER A 323 -3.20 20.72 -16.65
C SER A 323 -4.52 20.11 -16.17
N THR A 324 -5.06 20.67 -15.10
CA THR A 324 -6.42 20.45 -14.62
C THR A 324 -7.40 20.35 -15.79
N LYS A 325 -8.29 19.35 -15.76
CA LYS A 325 -9.44 19.22 -16.68
C LYS A 325 -10.04 20.60 -16.88
N VAL A 326 -10.15 20.99 -18.14
CA VAL A 326 -10.72 22.27 -18.56
C VAL A 326 -12.22 22.24 -18.21
N PHE A 327 -12.55 22.78 -17.06
CA PHE A 327 -13.89 23.34 -16.84
C PHE A 327 -14.05 24.55 -17.77
N PRO A 328 -15.26 24.92 -18.22
CA PRO A 328 -15.46 26.11 -19.04
C PRO A 328 -14.81 27.28 -18.31
N ARG A 329 -13.77 27.85 -18.93
CA ARG A 329 -12.86 28.82 -18.27
C ARG A 329 -13.63 30.06 -17.88
N HIS A 330 -13.99 30.21 -16.62
CA HIS A 330 -14.46 31.48 -16.10
C HIS A 330 -13.28 32.45 -16.14
N PRO A 331 -13.44 33.68 -16.69
CA PRO A 331 -12.34 34.64 -16.87
C PRO A 331 -11.56 34.92 -15.57
N LEU A 332 -12.26 35.00 -14.43
CA LEU A 332 -11.66 35.25 -13.13
C LEU A 332 -10.76 34.09 -12.68
N LEU A 333 -11.19 32.82 -12.87
CA LEU A 333 -10.40 31.66 -12.52
C LEU A 333 -9.14 31.51 -13.38
N THR A 334 -9.22 31.93 -14.65
CA THR A 334 -8.06 31.96 -15.54
C THR A 334 -7.00 32.94 -15.05
N LEU A 335 -7.41 34.17 -14.69
CA LEU A 335 -6.51 35.19 -14.15
C LEU A 335 -5.87 34.80 -12.83
N LEU A 336 -6.64 34.16 -11.92
CA LEU A 336 -6.12 33.63 -10.64
C LEU A 336 -5.13 32.49 -10.87
N SER A 337 -5.35 31.62 -11.86
CA SER A 337 -4.44 30.53 -12.18
C SER A 337 -3.12 31.01 -12.81
N GLU A 338 -3.13 32.11 -13.56
CA GLU A 338 -1.95 32.63 -14.23
C GLU A 338 -1.10 33.56 -13.35
N GLN A 339 -1.73 34.35 -12.48
CA GLN A 339 -1.07 35.38 -11.69
C GLN A 339 -1.03 35.14 -10.19
N GLY A 340 -1.59 34.00 -9.72
CA GLY A 340 -1.64 33.64 -8.30
C GLY A 340 -2.75 34.38 -7.54
N SER A 341 -2.48 34.81 -6.31
CA SER A 341 -3.48 35.50 -5.49
C SER A 341 -3.64 36.98 -5.93
N LEU A 342 -4.84 37.34 -6.38
CA LEU A 342 -5.22 38.69 -6.73
C LEU A 342 -6.34 39.16 -5.82
N SER A 343 -6.35 40.44 -5.49
CA SER A 343 -7.46 41.10 -4.78
C SER A 343 -8.65 41.36 -5.73
N ALA A 344 -9.86 41.51 -5.16
CA ALA A 344 -11.05 41.85 -5.94
C ALA A 344 -10.87 43.16 -6.75
N ASP A 345 -10.12 44.13 -6.24
CA ASP A 345 -9.78 45.39 -6.92
C ASP A 345 -8.87 45.16 -8.14
N GLU A 346 -7.91 44.26 -8.02
CA GLU A 346 -6.99 43.88 -9.12
C GLU A 346 -7.73 43.11 -10.21
N LEU A 347 -8.60 42.17 -9.82
CA LEU A 347 -9.45 41.43 -10.74
C LEU A 347 -10.41 42.34 -11.49
N ALA A 348 -11.06 43.30 -10.81
CA ALA A 348 -11.94 44.28 -11.41
C ALA A 348 -11.20 45.13 -12.44
N ARG A 349 -9.95 45.51 -12.14
CA ARG A 349 -9.11 46.29 -13.06
C ARG A 349 -8.67 45.52 -14.29
N LEU A 350 -8.32 44.21 -14.10
CA LEU A 350 -7.87 43.33 -15.19
C LEU A 350 -9.01 42.87 -16.11
N THR A 351 -10.21 42.69 -15.56
CA THR A 351 -11.39 42.28 -16.32
C THR A 351 -12.19 43.43 -16.89
N GLY A 352 -11.97 44.69 -16.40
CA GLY A 352 -12.76 45.84 -16.76
C GLY A 352 -14.19 45.87 -16.17
N GLN A 353 -14.47 44.97 -15.20
CA GLN A 353 -15.78 44.86 -14.52
C GLN A 353 -15.83 45.71 -13.26
N GLY A 354 -17.06 45.95 -12.77
CA GLY A 354 -17.25 46.66 -11.49
C GLY A 354 -16.86 45.80 -10.30
N ILE A 355 -16.27 46.35 -9.23
CA ILE A 355 -15.87 45.63 -8.02
C ILE A 355 -17.01 44.83 -7.42
N GLN A 356 -18.25 45.33 -7.43
CA GLN A 356 -19.43 44.62 -6.92
C GLN A 356 -19.77 43.39 -7.76
N GLU A 357 -19.59 43.48 -9.06
CA GLU A 357 -19.84 42.44 -10.04
C GLU A 357 -18.82 41.31 -9.86
N VAL A 358 -17.53 41.65 -9.78
CA VAL A 358 -16.45 40.71 -9.50
C VAL A 358 -16.62 40.02 -8.13
N SER A 359 -17.04 40.75 -7.10
CA SER A 359 -17.27 40.17 -5.77
C SER A 359 -18.45 39.19 -5.76
N SER A 360 -19.52 39.48 -6.54
CA SER A 360 -20.65 38.55 -6.69
C SER A 360 -20.27 37.29 -7.44
N GLU A 361 -19.52 37.41 -8.54
CA GLU A 361 -19.02 36.29 -9.33
C GLU A 361 -18.04 35.40 -8.53
N LEU A 362 -17.15 35.98 -7.72
CA LEU A 362 -16.26 35.24 -6.83
C LEU A 362 -17.04 34.46 -5.77
N PHE A 363 -18.08 35.05 -5.21
CA PHE A 363 -18.97 34.39 -4.24
C PHE A 363 -19.74 33.21 -4.87
N ASP A 364 -20.24 33.40 -6.10
CA ASP A 364 -20.92 32.32 -6.83
C ASP A 364 -19.95 31.19 -7.16
N LEU A 365 -18.71 31.48 -7.56
CA LEU A 365 -17.65 30.49 -7.80
C LEU A 365 -17.20 29.75 -6.53
N GLU A 366 -17.20 30.41 -5.36
CA GLU A 366 -16.95 29.74 -4.06
C GLU A 366 -18.09 28.79 -3.66
N LEU A 367 -19.34 29.06 -4.07
CA LEU A 367 -20.48 28.20 -3.82
C LEU A 367 -20.54 26.97 -4.75
N GLU A 368 -19.95 27.08 -5.95
CA GLU A 368 -19.88 26.00 -6.92
C GLU A 368 -18.72 25.02 -6.67
N GLY A 369 -17.74 25.36 -5.77
CA GLY A 369 -16.62 24.53 -5.30
C GLY A 369 -15.39 24.69 -6.12
#